data_40536063f205e2032f80cc361a4d168d
#
_entry.id   40536063f205e2032f80cc361a4d168d
#
_cell.length_a   1.000
_cell.length_b   1.000
_cell.length_c   1.000
_cell.angle_alpha   90.00
_cell.angle_beta   90.00
_cell.angle_gamma   90.00
#
_symmetry.space_group_name_H-M   'P 1'
#
loop_
_entity.id
_entity.type
_entity.pdbx_description
1 polymer ?
#
loop_
_entity_poly.entity_id
_entity_poly.type
_entity_poly.pdbx_seq_one_letter_code
_entity_poly.pdbx_strand_id
1 'polypeptide(L)'
;MKRVKTRRITFPFPVADTLEGPTITWDSFSLLLKFTDYQSQQCVVHFDDVSHYEFLVEDELDSKTYQYDGAVEVINSTLIERLVEIGEVDRSDAAHFRHIVIGFNEIRAYLVVVCRGFESSQAEQAVPPKSDRAGG
;
A
#
# COMPACT_ATOMS: atom_id res chain seq x y z
N MET A 1 22.07 16.98 -0.49
CA MET A 1 21.10 15.97 -0.04
C MET A 1 19.82 16.06 -0.84
N LYS A 2 19.33 14.92 -1.28
CA LYS A 2 18.14 14.89 -2.11
C LYS A 2 16.89 14.95 -1.25
N ARG A 3 16.01 15.87 -1.56
CA ARG A 3 14.73 15.97 -0.85
C ARG A 3 13.76 14.94 -1.40
N VAL A 4 13.04 14.29 -0.51
CA VAL A 4 12.02 13.31 -0.91
C VAL A 4 10.85 14.03 -1.57
N LYS A 5 10.44 13.56 -2.74
CA LYS A 5 9.28 14.09 -3.43
C LYS A 5 8.20 13.03 -3.44
N THR A 6 6.99 13.43 -3.07
CA THR A 6 5.88 12.49 -3.00
C THR A 6 4.70 13.02 -3.80
N ARG A 7 3.83 12.09 -4.19
CA ARG A 7 2.59 12.40 -4.85
C ARG A 7 1.49 11.64 -4.13
N ARG A 8 0.39 12.32 -3.80
CA ARG A 8 -0.70 11.68 -3.10
C ARG A 8 -1.36 10.64 -3.98
N ILE A 9 -1.72 9.52 -3.38
CA ILE A 9 -2.51 8.49 -4.03
C ILE A 9 -3.90 8.53 -3.42
N THR A 10 -4.92 8.56 -4.27
CA THR A 10 -6.30 8.58 -3.81
C THR A 10 -6.91 7.21 -4.07
N PHE A 11 -7.32 6.54 -3.01
CA PHE A 11 -8.06 5.29 -3.12
C PHE A 11 -9.56 5.61 -3.11
N PRO A 12 -10.40 4.68 -3.54
CA PRO A 12 -11.85 4.90 -3.50
C PRO A 12 -12.41 4.84 -2.08
N PHE A 13 -11.56 4.76 -1.08
CA PHE A 13 -11.93 4.68 0.33
C PHE A 13 -10.86 5.38 1.14
N PRO A 14 -11.20 5.87 2.33
CA PRO A 14 -10.19 6.49 3.18
C PRO A 14 -9.25 5.44 3.76
N VAL A 15 -8.00 5.80 3.92
CA VAL A 15 -7.05 4.93 4.59
C VAL A 15 -7.13 5.31 6.07
N ALA A 16 -8.11 4.78 6.74
CA ALA A 16 -8.32 5.08 8.15
C ALA A 16 -8.76 3.78 8.79
N ASP A 17 -7.81 3.09 9.37
CA ASP A 17 -8.06 1.76 9.87
C ASP A 17 -8.79 1.77 11.21
N THR A 18 -9.28 0.62 11.59
CA THR A 18 -9.85 0.41 12.90
C THR A 18 -8.74 -0.09 13.81
N LEU A 19 -9.11 -0.40 15.03
CA LEU A 19 -8.14 -0.87 16.00
C LEU A 19 -7.50 -2.20 15.66
N GLU A 20 -8.10 -2.94 14.74
CA GLU A 20 -7.58 -4.27 14.42
C GLU A 20 -6.34 -4.24 13.53
N GLY A 21 -6.14 -3.14 12.87
CA GLY A 21 -4.99 -3.03 11.98
C GLY A 21 -5.18 -3.82 10.67
N PRO A 22 -4.23 -3.69 9.75
CA PRO A 22 -4.35 -4.35 8.44
C PRO A 22 -3.85 -5.79 8.46
N THR A 23 -4.33 -6.56 7.50
CA THR A 23 -3.81 -7.89 7.21
C THR A 23 -3.05 -7.82 5.91
N ILE A 24 -1.85 -8.39 5.89
CA ILE A 24 -0.98 -8.37 4.72
C ILE A 24 -0.67 -9.81 4.34
N THR A 25 -0.96 -10.18 3.10
CA THR A 25 -0.73 -11.54 2.62
C THR A 25 0.18 -11.50 1.40
N TRP A 26 1.28 -12.23 1.46
CA TRP A 26 2.24 -12.34 0.36
C TRP A 26 2.00 -13.65 -0.38
N ASP A 27 1.97 -13.58 -1.71
CA ASP A 27 1.82 -14.79 -2.52
C ASP A 27 2.47 -14.59 -3.88
N SER A 28 3.62 -15.20 -4.10
CA SER A 28 4.28 -15.23 -5.41
C SER A 28 4.41 -13.85 -6.06
N PHE A 29 5.06 -12.94 -5.35
CA PHE A 29 5.30 -11.57 -5.83
C PHE A 29 4.04 -10.70 -5.88
N SER A 30 2.95 -11.16 -5.29
CA SER A 30 1.75 -10.36 -5.10
C SER A 30 1.58 -10.08 -3.63
N LEU A 31 1.09 -8.90 -3.31
CA LEU A 31 0.83 -8.53 -1.93
C LEU A 31 -0.60 -8.07 -1.83
N LEU A 32 -1.33 -8.64 -0.88
CA LEU A 32 -2.71 -8.27 -0.66
C LEU A 32 -2.83 -7.59 0.68
N LEU A 33 -3.30 -6.35 0.67
CA LEU A 33 -3.53 -5.57 1.88
C LEU A 33 -5.03 -5.50 2.10
N LYS A 34 -5.48 -5.87 3.30
CA LYS A 34 -6.87 -5.74 3.69
C LYS A 34 -6.94 -4.99 5.01
N PHE A 35 -7.86 -4.08 5.13
CA PHE A 35 -8.12 -3.43 6.40
C PHE A 35 -9.58 -3.02 6.45
N THR A 36 -10.07 -2.79 7.65
CA THR A 36 -11.44 -2.34 7.87
C THR A 36 -11.37 -0.86 8.19
N ASP A 37 -12.10 -0.04 7.45
CA ASP A 37 -12.05 1.40 7.67
C ASP A 37 -12.94 1.78 8.86
N TYR A 38 -12.97 3.08 9.17
CA TYR A 38 -13.71 3.56 10.33
C TYR A 38 -15.22 3.38 10.18
N GLN A 39 -15.70 3.08 8.98
CA GLN A 39 -17.11 2.81 8.75
C GLN A 39 -17.40 1.32 8.71
N SER A 40 -16.45 0.52 9.15
CA SER A 40 -16.55 -0.94 9.20
C SER A 40 -16.64 -1.58 7.81
N GLN A 41 -16.15 -0.89 6.79
CA GLN A 41 -16.11 -1.46 5.46
C GLN A 41 -14.74 -2.06 5.19
N GLN A 42 -14.71 -3.20 4.54
CA GLN A 42 -13.45 -3.84 4.24
C GLN A 42 -12.85 -3.28 2.97
N CYS A 43 -11.62 -2.81 3.08
CA CYS A 43 -10.90 -2.21 1.99
C CYS A 43 -9.76 -3.13 1.57
N VAL A 44 -9.53 -3.24 0.27
CA VAL A 44 -8.56 -4.18 -0.27
C VAL A 44 -7.68 -3.46 -1.28
N VAL A 45 -6.36 -3.66 -1.18
CA VAL A 45 -5.42 -3.20 -2.19
C VAL A 45 -4.57 -4.38 -2.60
N HIS A 46 -4.52 -4.63 -3.90
CA HIS A 46 -3.73 -5.72 -4.46
C HIS A 46 -2.56 -5.11 -5.21
N PHE A 47 -1.34 -5.47 -4.81
CA PHE A 47 -0.12 -4.98 -5.43
C PHE A 47 0.46 -6.08 -6.31
N ASP A 48 0.83 -5.72 -7.55
CA ASP A 48 1.37 -6.66 -8.52
C ASP A 48 2.86 -6.53 -8.69
N ASP A 49 3.53 -7.63 -8.94
CA ASP A 49 4.97 -7.67 -9.21
C ASP A 49 5.74 -6.90 -8.15
N VAL A 50 5.53 -7.31 -6.91
CA VAL A 50 6.17 -6.68 -5.76
C VAL A 50 7.60 -7.16 -5.66
N SER A 51 8.56 -6.24 -5.69
CA SER A 51 9.96 -6.59 -5.51
C SER A 51 10.41 -6.42 -4.07
N HIS A 52 9.67 -5.64 -3.29
CA HIS A 52 10.05 -5.34 -1.92
C HIS A 52 8.85 -4.82 -1.13
N TYR A 53 8.73 -5.22 0.13
CA TYR A 53 7.77 -4.58 1.01
C TYR A 53 8.30 -4.63 2.45
N GLU A 54 7.86 -3.66 3.25
CA GLU A 54 8.22 -3.58 4.66
C GLU A 54 7.05 -3.04 5.43
N PHE A 55 6.90 -3.47 6.64
CA PHE A 55 5.90 -2.91 7.54
C PHE A 55 6.67 -2.25 8.67
N LEU A 56 6.63 -0.92 8.72
CA LEU A 56 7.44 -0.14 9.64
C LEU A 56 6.56 0.47 10.72
N VAL A 57 7.00 0.35 11.96
CA VAL A 57 6.23 0.89 13.06
C VAL A 57 6.72 2.28 13.44
N GLU A 58 6.03 2.85 14.40
CA GLU A 58 6.23 4.18 14.90
C GLU A 58 7.67 4.65 14.86
N ASP A 59 7.88 5.86 14.37
CA ASP A 59 9.17 6.53 14.30
C ASP A 59 10.15 6.01 13.25
N GLU A 60 9.77 5.01 12.48
CA GLU A 60 10.64 4.53 11.41
C GLU A 60 10.63 5.46 10.20
N LEU A 61 9.55 6.18 10.00
CA LEU A 61 9.46 7.15 8.91
C LEU A 61 9.01 8.51 9.46
N ASP A 62 9.36 9.55 8.72
CA ASP A 62 9.03 10.92 9.10
C ASP A 62 7.56 11.20 8.82
N SER A 63 6.77 11.40 9.86
CA SER A 63 5.33 11.62 9.72
C SER A 63 4.98 12.95 9.04
N LYS A 64 5.94 13.85 8.88
CA LYS A 64 5.68 15.07 8.13
C LYS A 64 5.68 14.79 6.63
N THR A 65 6.49 13.85 6.20
CA THR A 65 6.56 13.45 4.80
C THR A 65 5.54 12.37 4.50
N TYR A 66 5.40 11.40 5.43
CA TYR A 66 4.54 10.25 5.24
C TYR A 66 3.44 10.30 6.30
N GLN A 67 2.31 10.83 5.91
CA GLN A 67 1.22 11.04 6.85
C GLN A 67 0.49 9.76 7.14
N TYR A 68 -0.04 9.65 8.36
CA TYR A 68 -0.92 8.56 8.69
C TYR A 68 -2.28 8.79 8.01
N ASP A 69 -3.00 7.72 7.83
CA ASP A 69 -4.32 7.72 7.20
C ASP A 69 -4.26 8.25 5.77
N GLY A 70 -3.20 7.91 5.07
CA GLY A 70 -3.05 8.33 3.69
C GLY A 70 -2.08 7.44 2.94
N ALA A 71 -1.96 7.68 1.66
CA ALA A 71 -1.03 6.95 0.81
C ALA A 71 -0.33 7.92 -0.12
N VAL A 72 0.96 7.70 -0.34
CA VAL A 72 1.73 8.52 -1.26
C VAL A 72 2.62 7.63 -2.11
N GLU A 73 3.01 8.15 -3.26
CA GLU A 73 4.03 7.53 -4.10
C GLU A 73 5.28 8.39 -3.99
N VAL A 74 6.41 7.77 -3.74
CA VAL A 74 7.69 8.49 -3.68
C VAL A 74 8.24 8.59 -5.09
N ILE A 75 8.38 9.81 -5.60
CA ILE A 75 8.71 10.04 -6.99
C ILE A 75 10.19 9.82 -7.28
N ASN A 76 11.05 10.27 -6.37
CA ASN A 76 12.50 10.14 -6.58
C ASN A 76 13.08 9.11 -5.63
N SER A 77 12.60 7.90 -5.72
CA SER A 77 12.87 6.85 -4.73
C SER A 77 14.32 6.40 -4.68
N THR A 78 14.96 6.64 -3.55
CA THR A 78 16.29 6.10 -3.30
C THR A 78 16.20 4.61 -2.99
N LEU A 79 15.04 4.14 -2.51
CA LEU A 79 14.83 2.73 -2.26
C LEU A 79 14.88 1.95 -3.58
N ILE A 80 14.20 2.43 -4.61
CA ILE A 80 14.25 1.76 -5.91
C ILE A 80 15.67 1.75 -6.44
N GLU A 81 16.41 2.85 -6.30
CA GLU A 81 17.80 2.90 -6.72
C GLU A 81 18.63 1.84 -6.00
N ARG A 82 18.39 1.69 -4.71
CA ARG A 82 19.11 0.70 -3.93
C ARG A 82 18.77 -0.72 -4.38
N LEU A 83 17.51 -0.96 -4.70
CA LEU A 83 17.09 -2.29 -5.18
C LEU A 83 17.74 -2.62 -6.51
N VAL A 84 17.95 -1.61 -7.35
CA VAL A 84 18.67 -1.79 -8.60
C VAL A 84 20.13 -2.15 -8.30
N GLU A 85 20.75 -1.44 -7.37
CA GLU A 85 22.15 -1.67 -7.04
C GLU A 85 22.41 -3.08 -6.51
N ILE A 86 21.49 -3.63 -5.75
CA ILE A 86 21.67 -4.96 -5.19
C ILE A 86 21.10 -6.06 -6.08
N GLY A 87 20.60 -5.68 -7.26
CA GLY A 87 20.16 -6.69 -8.23
C GLY A 87 18.73 -7.20 -8.08
N GLU A 88 17.94 -6.60 -7.19
CA GLU A 88 16.55 -7.02 -7.01
C GLU A 88 15.64 -6.46 -8.09
N VAL A 89 16.01 -5.36 -8.68
CA VAL A 89 15.28 -4.74 -9.77
C VAL A 89 16.27 -4.48 -10.91
N ASP A 90 15.93 -4.93 -12.13
CA ASP A 90 16.78 -4.66 -13.28
C ASP A 90 16.75 -3.18 -13.59
N ARG A 91 17.88 -2.64 -13.96
CA ARG A 91 18.00 -1.22 -14.34
C ARG A 91 17.00 -0.87 -15.44
N SER A 92 16.82 -1.78 -16.39
CA SER A 92 15.90 -1.52 -17.51
C SER A 92 14.44 -1.48 -17.07
N ASP A 93 14.12 -2.03 -15.90
CA ASP A 93 12.75 -2.06 -15.40
C ASP A 93 12.49 -1.01 -14.34
N ALA A 94 13.53 -0.31 -13.90
CA ALA A 94 13.39 0.59 -12.73
C ALA A 94 12.29 1.64 -12.92
N ALA A 95 12.13 2.15 -14.14
CA ALA A 95 11.15 3.20 -14.39
C ALA A 95 9.70 2.69 -14.29
N HIS A 96 9.51 1.37 -14.31
CA HIS A 96 8.18 0.78 -14.23
C HIS A 96 7.78 0.45 -12.79
N PHE A 97 8.71 0.57 -11.85
CA PHE A 97 8.41 0.28 -10.45
C PHE A 97 7.98 1.54 -9.72
N ARG A 98 7.10 1.36 -8.76
CA ARG A 98 6.53 2.46 -7.97
C ARG A 98 6.79 2.19 -6.50
N HIS A 99 7.14 3.23 -5.78
CA HIS A 99 7.42 3.16 -4.35
C HIS A 99 6.21 3.78 -3.62
N ILE A 100 5.42 2.95 -2.98
CA ILE A 100 4.16 3.35 -2.35
C ILE A 100 4.32 3.27 -0.84
N VAL A 101 3.82 4.29 -0.13
CA VAL A 101 3.82 4.28 1.34
C VAL A 101 2.42 4.56 1.82
N ILE A 102 1.87 3.67 2.64
CA ILE A 102 0.53 3.81 3.20
C ILE A 102 0.66 3.88 4.71
N GLY A 103 0.09 4.91 5.32
CA GLY A 103 0.17 5.12 6.77
C GLY A 103 -1.14 4.77 7.47
N PHE A 104 -1.05 4.05 8.57
CA PHE A 104 -2.19 3.63 9.38
C PHE A 104 -2.08 4.28 10.76
N ASN A 105 -2.98 5.21 11.06
CA ASN A 105 -2.90 6.01 12.27
C ASN A 105 -3.14 5.21 13.55
N GLU A 106 -4.13 4.32 13.53
CA GLU A 106 -4.50 3.61 14.75
C GLU A 106 -3.36 2.75 15.31
N ILE A 107 -2.59 2.16 14.45
CA ILE A 107 -1.47 1.31 14.88
C ILE A 107 -0.13 2.00 14.69
N ARG A 108 -0.14 3.22 14.19
CA ARG A 108 1.07 4.05 13.99
C ARG A 108 2.13 3.30 13.20
N ALA A 109 1.74 2.82 12.05
CA ALA A 109 2.62 2.01 11.22
C ALA A 109 2.46 2.40 9.75
N TYR A 110 3.47 2.02 8.97
CA TYR A 110 3.47 2.29 7.53
C TYR A 110 3.72 0.98 6.79
N LEU A 111 3.02 0.80 5.68
CA LEU A 111 3.34 -0.25 4.74
C LEU A 111 4.07 0.39 3.57
N VAL A 112 5.27 -0.10 3.29
CA VAL A 112 6.08 0.37 2.17
C VAL A 112 6.10 -0.75 1.13
N VAL A 113 5.76 -0.43 -0.11
CA VAL A 113 5.72 -1.43 -1.18
C VAL A 113 6.41 -0.89 -2.41
N VAL A 114 7.28 -1.69 -3.02
CA VAL A 114 7.83 -1.38 -4.34
C VAL A 114 7.25 -2.41 -5.30
N CYS A 115 6.46 -1.95 -6.26
CA CYS A 115 5.69 -2.82 -7.14
C CYS A 115 5.54 -2.18 -8.51
N ARG A 116 5.03 -2.95 -9.49
CA ARG A 116 4.76 -2.40 -10.81
C ARG A 116 3.39 -1.74 -10.89
N GLY A 117 2.44 -2.21 -10.12
CA GLY A 117 1.11 -1.61 -10.13
C GLY A 117 0.25 -2.11 -9.00
N PHE A 118 -0.92 -1.53 -8.87
CA PHE A 118 -1.86 -1.95 -7.83
C PHE A 118 -3.29 -1.65 -8.24
N GLU A 119 -4.23 -2.35 -7.62
CA GLU A 119 -5.66 -2.12 -7.78
C GLU A 119 -6.27 -2.06 -6.40
N SER A 120 -7.25 -1.19 -6.21
CA SER A 120 -7.90 -1.05 -4.92
C SER A 120 -9.41 -1.13 -5.08
N SER A 121 -10.08 -1.67 -4.07
CA SER A 121 -11.53 -1.76 -4.07
C SER A 121 -12.03 -1.91 -2.65
N GLN A 122 -13.28 -1.59 -2.42
CA GLN A 122 -13.93 -1.95 -1.18
C GLN A 122 -14.55 -3.32 -1.42
N ALA A 123 -14.28 -4.22 -0.50
CA ALA A 123 -14.89 -5.51 -0.64
C ALA A 123 -16.36 -5.31 -0.49
N GLU A 124 -17.12 -6.11 -1.25
CA GLU A 124 -18.43 -6.04 -1.26
C GLU A 124 -18.87 -6.33 -0.02
N GLN A 125 -19.50 -5.67 0.45
CA GLN A 125 -19.91 -5.99 1.51
C GLN A 125 -20.55 -6.97 1.24
N ALA A 126 -20.17 -7.45 1.23
CA ALA A 126 -20.59 -8.30 0.76
C ALA A 126 -21.64 -8.21 0.16
N VAL A 127 -22.06 -8.15 -0.16
CA VAL A 127 -22.85 -8.16 -0.78
C VAL A 127 -23.39 -8.91 -0.99
N PRO A 128 -23.68 -8.94 -0.70
CA PRO A 128 -24.17 -9.59 -0.79
C PRO A 128 -24.56 -10.01 -1.20
N PRO A 129 -24.96 -10.19 -1.31
CA PRO A 129 -25.29 -10.65 -1.79
C PRO A 129 -25.80 -10.72 -2.39
N LYS A 130 -25.97 -10.50 -2.71
CA LYS A 130 -26.24 -10.66 -3.33
C LYS A 130 -26.47 -11.32 -3.65
N SER A 131 -26.72 -11.26 -3.39
CA SER A 131 -26.74 -11.91 -3.79
C SER A 131 -27.04 -12.43 -3.99
N ASP A 132 -27.35 -12.23 -3.92
CA ASP A 132 -27.45 -12.74 -4.31
C ASP A 132 -27.77 -13.10 -4.66
N ARG A 133 -28.09 -12.98 -4.92
CA ARG A 133 -28.12 -13.18 -5.47
C ARG A 133 -28.24 -13.82 -5.97
N ALA A 134 -28.65 -13.87 -5.88
CA ALA A 134 -28.53 -14.38 -6.33
C ALA A 134 -28.33 -14.67 -6.74
N GLY A 135 -28.53 -14.39 -6.55
CA GLY A 135 -28.14 -14.63 -6.87
C GLY A 135 -27.89 -14.60 -6.91
N GLY A 136 -28.15 -14.28 -6.69
CA GLY A 136 -27.73 -14.17 -6.73
C GLY A 136 -27.52 -14.02 -6.75
#